data_a93268f181bb99b817a28ea430e10c8e
#
_entry.id   a93268f181bb99b817a28ea430e10c8e
#
_cell.length_a   1.000
_cell.length_b   1.000
_cell.length_c   1.000
_cell.angle_alpha   90.00
_cell.angle_beta   90.00
_cell.angle_gamma   90.00
#
_symmetry.space_group_name_H-M   'P 1'
#
loop_
_entity.id
_entity.type
_entity.pdbx_description
1 polymer ?
#
loop_
_entity_poly.entity_id
_entity_poly.type
_entity_poly.pdbx_seq_one_letter_code
_entity_poly.pdbx_strand_id
1 'polypeptide(L)'
;MNPIDQLRAARPAHLDDTPVDPRTRAAELSRAMARPRPAPARRRIVRPVWGLGLAGAAAAVTAVAVTISATGGTAPRAPSAQVISSPATTTPRIELSGRSILLAAAHGAARQPDVTGAYWHTVSVSRNLFEAADGDYTVVDRQRNEVWTPSATGGEQWSRTSSLGAEPAGPDDRAAWERAGSPAEIQVRSPKAGDDPKFGDLTLSTEPGAAQDGHAPLADGDKVFWLGRNVTMKDLRGLPKDPDRLKAWLLRSYGGHDTESDAPMSSDAWLFAVTVGLITDMPVTPQVRGAAFRMLADLESIEVVRDVVDAEGRTGSAVAIEERARAKADAKGGEGILRNRLIFDEATGRALARDSVVVRPGGLQAGFAPGTVWNSETVLEAGWTDEKPAS
;
A
#
# COMPACT_ATOMS: atom_id res chain seq x y z
N MET A 1 -46.21 -32.65 -0.08
CA MET A 1 -46.52 -31.75 -1.22
C MET A 1 -45.17 -31.37 -1.83
N ASN A 2 -45.02 -31.60 -3.14
CA ASN A 2 -43.77 -31.36 -3.86
C ASN A 2 -43.48 -29.83 -3.91
N PRO A 3 -42.22 -29.34 -3.70
CA PRO A 3 -41.90 -27.93 -3.83
C PRO A 3 -42.32 -27.27 -5.15
N ILE A 4 -42.38 -28.05 -6.25
CA ILE A 4 -42.84 -27.59 -7.56
C ILE A 4 -44.34 -27.29 -7.55
N ASP A 5 -45.16 -28.05 -6.81
CA ASP A 5 -46.60 -27.82 -6.69
C ASP A 5 -46.91 -26.58 -5.83
N GLN A 6 -46.08 -26.28 -4.86
CA GLN A 6 -46.15 -25.02 -4.07
C GLN A 6 -45.84 -23.80 -4.93
N LEU A 7 -44.84 -23.88 -5.81
CA LEU A 7 -44.50 -22.81 -6.76
C LEU A 7 -45.61 -22.58 -7.78
N ARG A 8 -46.27 -23.65 -8.25
CA ARG A 8 -47.44 -23.55 -9.15
C ARG A 8 -48.63 -22.89 -8.45
N ALA A 9 -48.88 -23.23 -7.19
CA ALA A 9 -49.98 -22.66 -6.43
C ALA A 9 -49.76 -21.18 -6.04
N ALA A 10 -48.50 -20.74 -6.00
CA ALA A 10 -48.10 -19.34 -5.72
C ALA A 10 -48.09 -18.46 -6.99
N ARG A 11 -48.40 -19.00 -8.17
CA ARG A 11 -48.40 -18.25 -9.43
C ARG A 11 -49.53 -17.23 -9.44
N PRO A 12 -49.30 -15.94 -9.68
CA PRO A 12 -50.37 -14.95 -9.79
C PRO A 12 -51.31 -15.25 -10.95
N ALA A 13 -52.63 -15.08 -10.75
CA ALA A 13 -53.69 -15.45 -11.71
C ALA A 13 -53.57 -14.72 -13.08
N HIS A 14 -52.88 -13.58 -13.14
CA HIS A 14 -52.66 -12.85 -14.41
C HIS A 14 -51.53 -13.45 -15.28
N LEU A 15 -50.89 -14.53 -14.84
CA LEU A 15 -49.89 -15.29 -15.60
C LEU A 15 -50.43 -16.63 -16.12
N ASP A 16 -51.76 -16.77 -16.26
CA ASP A 16 -52.37 -17.94 -16.86
C ASP A 16 -51.89 -18.15 -18.29
N ASP A 17 -51.81 -19.43 -18.71
CA ASP A 17 -51.28 -19.91 -20.00
C ASP A 17 -52.18 -19.55 -21.19
N THR A 18 -52.65 -18.32 -21.27
CA THR A 18 -53.33 -17.81 -22.46
C THR A 18 -52.30 -17.76 -23.61
N PRO A 19 -52.54 -18.42 -24.73
CA PRO A 19 -51.61 -18.43 -25.86
C PRO A 19 -51.43 -16.99 -26.37
N VAL A 20 -50.28 -16.40 -26.08
CA VAL A 20 -49.92 -15.07 -26.59
C VAL A 20 -49.61 -15.21 -28.08
N ASP A 21 -50.27 -14.38 -28.91
CA ASP A 21 -50.00 -14.31 -30.34
C ASP A 21 -48.48 -14.20 -30.62
N PRO A 22 -47.95 -15.06 -31.53
CA PRO A 22 -46.51 -15.06 -31.86
C PRO A 22 -45.93 -13.69 -32.23
N ARG A 23 -46.76 -12.82 -32.84
CA ARG A 23 -46.34 -11.44 -33.20
C ARG A 23 -46.19 -10.54 -31.98
N THR A 24 -47.11 -10.67 -31.02
CA THR A 24 -47.00 -9.94 -29.74
C THR A 24 -45.76 -10.40 -28.95
N ARG A 25 -45.49 -11.71 -28.92
CA ARG A 25 -44.31 -12.27 -28.28
C ARG A 25 -43.01 -11.82 -28.94
N ALA A 26 -42.96 -11.74 -30.27
CA ALA A 26 -41.81 -11.25 -31.02
C ALA A 26 -41.59 -9.74 -30.77
N ALA A 27 -42.67 -8.95 -30.69
CA ALA A 27 -42.59 -7.52 -30.39
C ALA A 27 -42.11 -7.24 -28.95
N GLU A 28 -42.60 -8.03 -27.97
CA GLU A 28 -42.12 -7.93 -26.57
C GLU A 28 -40.67 -8.35 -26.42
N LEU A 29 -40.26 -9.43 -27.10
CA LEU A 29 -38.87 -9.86 -27.11
C LEU A 29 -37.95 -8.78 -27.73
N SER A 30 -38.34 -8.20 -28.87
CA SER A 30 -37.62 -7.12 -29.51
C SER A 30 -37.51 -5.88 -28.61
N ARG A 31 -38.59 -5.54 -27.89
CA ARG A 31 -38.60 -4.42 -26.94
C ARG A 31 -37.76 -4.72 -25.69
N ALA A 32 -37.73 -5.98 -25.22
CA ALA A 32 -36.87 -6.41 -24.11
C ALA A 32 -35.40 -6.41 -24.51
N MET A 33 -35.07 -6.77 -25.75
CA MET A 33 -33.69 -6.72 -26.28
C MET A 33 -33.22 -5.31 -26.63
N ALA A 34 -34.15 -4.41 -27.00
CA ALA A 34 -33.85 -3.00 -27.28
C ALA A 34 -33.74 -2.13 -26.00
N ARG A 35 -34.19 -2.63 -24.86
CA ARG A 35 -33.91 -1.93 -23.59
C ARG A 35 -32.40 -2.00 -23.33
N PRO A 36 -31.73 -0.82 -23.09
CA PRO A 36 -30.37 -0.81 -22.63
C PRO A 36 -30.33 -1.72 -21.39
N ARG A 37 -29.52 -2.77 -21.43
CA ARG A 37 -29.23 -3.53 -20.21
C ARG A 37 -28.75 -2.51 -19.21
N PRO A 38 -29.39 -2.40 -18.01
CA PRO A 38 -28.76 -1.63 -16.95
C PRO A 38 -27.36 -2.21 -16.85
N ALA A 39 -26.35 -1.34 -17.02
CA ALA A 39 -24.97 -1.72 -16.78
C ALA A 39 -24.99 -2.47 -15.44
N PRO A 40 -24.39 -3.66 -15.34
CA PRO A 40 -24.39 -4.39 -14.08
C PRO A 40 -24.00 -3.37 -13.05
N ALA A 41 -24.86 -3.12 -12.06
CA ALA A 41 -24.56 -2.22 -10.99
C ALA A 41 -23.22 -2.73 -10.50
N ARG A 42 -22.15 -1.98 -10.80
CA ARG A 42 -20.83 -2.28 -10.27
C ARG A 42 -21.09 -2.34 -8.79
N ARG A 43 -21.20 -3.57 -8.27
CA ARG A 43 -21.23 -3.77 -6.82
C ARG A 43 -20.08 -2.91 -6.37
N ARG A 44 -20.38 -1.85 -5.64
CA ARG A 44 -19.33 -1.06 -5.00
C ARG A 44 -18.55 -2.08 -4.22
N ILE A 45 -17.40 -2.48 -4.77
CA ILE A 45 -16.40 -3.18 -4.01
C ILE A 45 -16.13 -2.18 -2.92
N VAL A 46 -16.63 -2.45 -1.72
CA VAL A 46 -16.24 -1.72 -0.53
C VAL A 46 -14.77 -2.07 -0.44
N ARG A 47 -13.95 -1.20 -1.04
CA ARG A 47 -12.50 -1.32 -0.93
C ARG A 47 -12.24 -1.07 0.55
N PRO A 48 -11.88 -2.08 1.32
CA PRO A 48 -11.29 -1.79 2.60
C PRO A 48 -10.09 -0.90 2.32
N VAL A 49 -9.75 -0.03 3.25
CA VAL A 49 -8.59 0.89 3.21
C VAL A 49 -7.28 0.21 2.77
N TRP A 50 -7.23 -1.09 2.73
CA TRP A 50 -6.17 -1.99 2.27
C TRP A 50 -5.76 -1.80 0.80
N GLY A 51 -6.65 -1.35 -0.08
CA GLY A 51 -6.36 -1.17 -1.51
C GLY A 51 -5.85 0.22 -1.89
N LEU A 52 -5.81 1.19 -0.97
CA LEU A 52 -5.30 2.53 -1.24
C LEU A 52 -3.76 2.62 -1.21
N GLY A 53 -3.08 1.51 -0.95
CA GLY A 53 -1.62 1.48 -0.79
C GLY A 53 -0.80 1.68 -2.06
N LEU A 54 -1.38 1.72 -3.25
CA LEU A 54 -0.63 1.93 -4.49
C LEU A 54 -1.17 3.07 -5.37
N ALA A 55 -2.27 3.70 -4.98
CA ALA A 55 -2.71 4.92 -5.63
C ALA A 55 -2.20 6.12 -4.83
N GLY A 56 -0.96 6.40 -5.05
CA GLY A 56 -0.19 7.61 -4.80
C GLY A 56 -0.62 8.59 -3.74
N ALA A 57 0.29 8.95 -2.94
CA ALA A 57 0.91 10.24 -2.75
C ALA A 57 1.82 10.23 -1.49
N ALA A 58 2.82 10.84 -1.47
CA ALA A 58 4.20 10.92 -1.07
C ALA A 58 4.58 11.45 0.30
N ALA A 59 5.78 11.18 0.77
CA ALA A 59 6.54 12.03 1.69
C ALA A 59 8.05 11.98 1.46
N ALA A 60 8.68 13.14 1.55
CA ALA A 60 10.11 13.31 1.40
C ALA A 60 10.85 13.17 2.74
N VAL A 61 11.94 12.40 2.75
CA VAL A 61 12.98 12.54 3.76
C VAL A 61 14.22 13.10 3.07
N THR A 62 14.57 14.34 3.39
CA THR A 62 15.81 14.94 2.94
C THR A 62 16.94 14.32 3.77
N ALA A 63 17.81 13.56 3.15
CA ALA A 63 19.10 13.22 3.74
C ALA A 63 19.92 14.51 3.87
N VAL A 64 20.03 15.04 5.08
CA VAL A 64 20.94 16.14 5.38
C VAL A 64 22.36 15.58 5.35
N ALA A 65 23.05 15.78 4.25
CA ALA A 65 24.49 15.65 4.20
C ALA A 65 25.08 16.84 4.99
N VAL A 66 25.47 16.60 6.22
CA VAL A 66 26.25 17.56 6.99
C VAL A 66 27.66 17.63 6.39
N THR A 67 27.89 18.59 5.49
CA THR A 67 29.20 18.98 5.07
C THR A 67 29.77 19.89 6.16
N ILE A 68 30.64 19.36 6.99
CA ILE A 68 31.45 20.16 7.91
C ILE A 68 32.52 20.89 7.09
N SER A 69 32.24 22.14 6.75
CA SER A 69 33.26 23.07 6.22
C SER A 69 34.19 23.49 7.35
N ALA A 70 35.39 22.94 7.38
CA ALA A 70 36.46 23.39 8.26
C ALA A 70 37.04 24.71 7.72
N THR A 71 36.63 25.83 8.29
CA THR A 71 37.32 27.10 8.13
C THR A 71 38.50 27.13 9.06
N GLY A 72 39.70 27.39 8.51
CA GLY A 72 40.97 27.39 9.18
C GLY A 72 41.10 28.49 10.25
N GLY A 73 41.66 28.09 11.39
CA GLY A 73 42.16 28.96 12.43
C GLY A 73 43.49 28.40 12.92
N THR A 74 44.55 29.14 12.69
CA THR A 74 45.93 28.90 13.17
C THR A 74 45.99 29.14 14.66
N ALA A 75 46.48 28.17 15.45
CA ALA A 75 46.91 28.36 16.82
C ALA A 75 47.99 27.32 17.22
N PRO A 76 48.80 27.56 18.25
CA PRO A 76 50.21 27.23 18.24
C PRO A 76 50.56 25.84 18.76
N ARG A 77 51.71 25.39 18.30
CA ARG A 77 52.38 24.11 18.52
C ARG A 77 52.78 23.89 19.99
N ALA A 78 52.30 22.81 20.60
CA ALA A 78 52.82 22.25 21.85
C ALA A 78 53.28 20.77 21.61
N PRO A 79 54.21 20.22 22.44
CA PRO A 79 55.13 19.18 22.02
C PRO A 79 54.55 17.79 21.95
N SER A 80 55.13 17.00 21.05
CA SER A 80 54.79 15.62 20.68
C SER A 80 54.85 14.65 21.87
N ALA A 81 53.74 14.08 22.24
CA ALA A 81 53.69 12.81 22.93
C ALA A 81 53.51 11.69 21.87
N GLN A 82 54.46 10.77 21.81
CA GLN A 82 54.38 9.57 20.99
C GLN A 82 53.25 8.69 21.52
N VAL A 83 52.13 8.66 20.79
CA VAL A 83 51.07 7.67 21.00
C VAL A 83 51.50 6.41 20.27
N ILE A 84 51.79 5.38 21.02
CA ILE A 84 51.97 4.02 20.51
C ILE A 84 50.59 3.60 19.95
N SER A 85 50.47 3.64 18.64
CA SER A 85 49.27 3.10 17.94
C SER A 85 49.30 1.59 18.06
N SER A 86 48.49 1.03 18.94
CA SER A 86 48.10 -0.36 18.88
C SER A 86 47.36 -0.61 17.54
N PRO A 87 47.67 -1.67 16.80
CA PRO A 87 46.95 -1.98 15.58
C PRO A 87 45.49 -2.25 15.96
N ALA A 88 44.60 -1.41 15.50
CA ALA A 88 43.16 -1.68 15.55
C ALA A 88 42.93 -2.95 14.77
N THR A 89 42.60 -4.03 15.47
CA THR A 89 42.12 -5.28 14.86
C THR A 89 40.78 -4.96 14.20
N THR A 90 40.83 -4.65 12.92
CA THR A 90 39.64 -4.50 12.11
C THR A 90 39.03 -5.89 11.98
N THR A 91 38.04 -6.19 12.81
CA THR A 91 37.20 -7.39 12.61
C THR A 91 36.62 -7.31 11.20
N PRO A 92 36.84 -8.29 10.32
CA PRO A 92 36.31 -8.24 8.98
C PRO A 92 34.78 -8.17 9.09
N ARG A 93 34.21 -7.05 8.66
CA ARG A 93 32.76 -6.90 8.55
C ARG A 93 32.32 -7.76 7.36
N ILE A 94 31.71 -8.90 7.64
CA ILE A 94 31.13 -9.75 6.60
C ILE A 94 29.95 -8.97 6.03
N GLU A 95 30.11 -8.45 4.82
CA GLU A 95 28.99 -7.88 4.09
C GLU A 95 28.09 -9.01 3.61
N LEU A 96 26.90 -9.10 4.19
CA LEU A 96 25.87 -10.05 3.73
C LEU A 96 25.37 -9.61 2.36
N SER A 97 25.23 -10.56 1.43
CA SER A 97 24.57 -10.31 0.16
C SER A 97 23.09 -9.95 0.39
N GLY A 98 22.48 -9.20 -0.53
CA GLY A 98 21.04 -8.85 -0.44
C GLY A 98 20.16 -10.10 -0.27
N ARG A 99 20.49 -11.19 -0.99
CA ARG A 99 19.84 -12.49 -0.82
C ARG A 99 19.95 -13.03 0.61
N SER A 100 21.11 -12.92 1.22
CA SER A 100 21.34 -13.40 2.59
C SER A 100 20.52 -12.63 3.62
N ILE A 101 20.33 -11.32 3.41
CA ILE A 101 19.48 -10.46 4.25
C ILE A 101 18.02 -10.90 4.18
N LEU A 102 17.50 -11.15 2.98
CA LEU A 102 16.12 -11.63 2.80
C LEU A 102 15.94 -13.04 3.39
N LEU A 103 16.94 -13.90 3.31
CA LEU A 103 16.89 -15.24 3.92
C LEU A 103 16.94 -15.15 5.46
N ALA A 104 17.66 -14.18 6.05
CA ALA A 104 17.64 -13.93 7.48
C ALA A 104 16.24 -13.45 7.93
N ALA A 105 15.66 -12.48 7.24
CA ALA A 105 14.30 -12.03 7.48
C ALA A 105 13.26 -13.15 7.33
N ALA A 106 13.43 -14.02 6.32
CA ALA A 106 12.58 -15.19 6.12
C ALA A 106 12.63 -16.15 7.32
N HIS A 107 13.84 -16.37 7.86
CA HIS A 107 14.03 -17.23 9.03
C HIS A 107 13.39 -16.58 10.28
N GLY A 108 13.60 -15.28 10.50
CA GLY A 108 12.99 -14.53 11.59
C GLY A 108 11.47 -14.56 11.51
N ALA A 109 10.90 -14.27 10.35
CA ALA A 109 9.45 -14.30 10.12
C ALA A 109 8.84 -15.68 10.39
N ALA A 110 9.46 -16.76 9.91
CA ALA A 110 8.95 -18.12 10.08
C ALA A 110 8.97 -18.62 11.53
N ARG A 111 9.76 -18.00 12.40
CA ARG A 111 9.87 -18.34 13.83
C ARG A 111 8.92 -17.59 14.74
N GLN A 112 8.20 -16.60 14.21
CA GLN A 112 7.20 -15.90 15.01
C GLN A 112 6.12 -16.89 15.48
N PRO A 113 5.49 -16.67 16.64
CA PRO A 113 4.40 -17.52 17.12
C PRO A 113 3.23 -17.55 16.11
N ASP A 114 2.71 -18.71 15.81
CA ASP A 114 1.49 -18.88 15.00
C ASP A 114 0.27 -18.83 15.94
N VAL A 115 -0.14 -17.59 16.24
CA VAL A 115 -1.32 -17.31 17.07
C VAL A 115 -2.47 -16.84 16.17
N THR A 116 -3.69 -16.96 16.70
CA THR A 116 -4.91 -16.40 16.10
C THR A 116 -5.75 -15.80 17.19
N GLY A 117 -6.42 -14.67 16.87
CA GLY A 117 -7.38 -14.00 17.71
C GLY A 117 -8.70 -13.77 16.99
N ALA A 118 -9.60 -13.06 17.62
CA ALA A 118 -10.88 -12.68 17.02
C ALA A 118 -10.71 -11.75 15.81
N TYR A 119 -9.68 -10.89 15.84
CA TYR A 119 -9.39 -9.91 14.78
C TYR A 119 -7.90 -9.90 14.44
N TRP A 120 -7.62 -9.75 13.14
CA TRP A 120 -6.33 -9.26 12.68
C TRP A 120 -6.34 -7.74 12.74
N HIS A 121 -5.51 -7.18 13.59
CA HIS A 121 -5.40 -5.74 13.81
C HIS A 121 -4.16 -5.19 13.16
N THR A 122 -4.32 -4.11 12.37
CA THR A 122 -3.22 -3.36 11.78
C THR A 122 -3.35 -1.90 12.13
N VAL A 123 -2.23 -1.27 12.45
CA VAL A 123 -2.11 0.17 12.69
C VAL A 123 -1.02 0.70 11.78
N SER A 124 -1.36 1.68 10.95
CA SER A 124 -0.39 2.32 10.05
C SER A 124 -0.54 3.83 10.03
N VAL A 125 0.53 4.50 9.62
CA VAL A 125 0.51 5.93 9.29
C VAL A 125 0.91 6.08 7.82
N SER A 126 -0.04 6.54 7.01
CA SER A 126 0.22 6.94 5.63
C SER A 126 0.67 8.40 5.56
N ARG A 127 1.59 8.66 4.65
CA ARG A 127 2.12 9.99 4.35
C ARG A 127 2.08 10.22 2.86
N ASN A 128 1.51 11.35 2.47
CA ASN A 128 1.18 11.66 1.08
C ASN A 128 1.68 13.06 0.70
N LEU A 129 2.56 13.20 -0.31
CA LEU A 129 3.17 14.45 -0.75
C LEU A 129 2.32 15.14 -1.83
N PHE A 130 1.98 16.38 -1.62
CA PHE A 130 1.22 17.19 -2.55
C PHE A 130 1.91 18.53 -2.81
N GLU A 131 1.80 19.04 -4.04
CA GLU A 131 2.14 20.41 -4.36
C GLU A 131 0.99 21.33 -3.92
N ALA A 132 1.27 22.42 -3.22
CA ALA A 132 0.29 23.45 -2.93
C ALA A 132 -0.19 24.10 -4.25
N ALA A 133 -1.49 24.34 -4.37
CA ALA A 133 -2.08 24.88 -5.60
C ALA A 133 -1.65 26.34 -5.85
N ASP A 134 -1.59 27.13 -4.78
CA ASP A 134 -1.33 28.57 -4.81
C ASP A 134 0.03 28.95 -4.22
N GLY A 135 0.95 27.98 -4.05
CA GLY A 135 2.26 28.20 -3.43
C GLY A 135 3.38 27.38 -4.07
N ASP A 136 4.60 27.85 -3.89
CA ASP A 136 5.81 27.17 -4.34
C ASP A 136 6.35 26.26 -3.22
N TYR A 137 5.52 25.43 -2.62
CA TYR A 137 5.90 24.49 -1.58
C TYR A 137 5.12 23.18 -1.66
N THR A 138 5.67 22.16 -1.07
CA THR A 138 5.05 20.85 -0.93
C THR A 138 4.63 20.59 0.51
N VAL A 139 3.55 19.82 0.66
CA VAL A 139 3.02 19.41 1.97
C VAL A 139 2.85 17.92 2.03
N VAL A 140 2.99 17.37 3.23
CA VAL A 140 2.73 15.98 3.56
C VAL A 140 1.40 15.88 4.26
N ASP A 141 0.42 15.25 3.63
CA ASP A 141 -0.80 14.78 4.31
C ASP A 141 -0.48 13.52 5.10
N ARG A 142 -0.89 13.47 6.36
CA ARG A 142 -0.63 12.35 7.26
C ARG A 142 -1.93 11.81 7.82
N GLN A 143 -2.11 10.49 7.71
CA GLN A 143 -3.29 9.81 8.22
C GLN A 143 -2.91 8.56 9.00
N ARG A 144 -3.47 8.41 10.19
CA ARG A 144 -3.42 7.18 10.97
C ARG A 144 -4.60 6.31 10.61
N ASN A 145 -4.31 5.07 10.26
CA ASN A 145 -5.31 4.07 9.89
C ASN A 145 -5.20 2.87 10.84
N GLU A 146 -6.34 2.45 11.38
CA GLU A 146 -6.45 1.24 12.18
C GLU A 146 -7.55 0.36 11.58
N VAL A 147 -7.27 -0.93 11.43
CA VAL A 147 -8.21 -1.87 10.82
C VAL A 147 -8.24 -3.15 11.64
N TRP A 148 -9.44 -3.62 11.97
CA TRP A 148 -9.71 -4.91 12.63
C TRP A 148 -10.46 -5.81 11.66
N THR A 149 -9.79 -6.81 11.13
CA THR A 149 -10.37 -7.78 10.20
C THR A 149 -10.77 -9.02 10.97
N PRO A 150 -12.05 -9.42 10.96
CA PRO A 150 -12.53 -10.56 11.75
C PRO A 150 -11.95 -11.87 11.20
N SER A 151 -11.62 -12.80 12.10
CA SER A 151 -11.21 -14.15 11.75
C SER A 151 -12.39 -15.07 11.41
N ALA A 152 -13.56 -14.77 11.96
CA ALA A 152 -14.78 -15.57 11.81
C ALA A 152 -15.60 -15.12 10.59
N THR A 153 -16.15 -16.08 9.87
CA THR A 153 -17.14 -15.82 8.80
C THR A 153 -18.37 -15.10 9.36
N GLY A 154 -18.85 -14.09 8.63
CA GLY A 154 -19.99 -13.26 9.04
C GLY A 154 -19.65 -12.15 10.04
N GLY A 155 -18.39 -12.03 10.43
CA GLY A 155 -17.93 -10.92 11.25
C GLY A 155 -17.84 -9.60 10.47
N GLU A 156 -17.82 -8.50 11.19
CA GLU A 156 -17.64 -7.16 10.63
C GLU A 156 -16.17 -6.72 10.72
N GLN A 157 -15.67 -6.15 9.65
CA GLN A 157 -14.44 -5.41 9.63
C GLN A 157 -14.70 -4.02 10.23
N TRP A 158 -13.84 -3.61 11.13
CA TRP A 158 -13.85 -2.27 11.72
C TRP A 158 -12.67 -1.47 11.22
N SER A 159 -12.85 -0.17 11.08
CA SER A 159 -11.79 0.77 10.72
C SER A 159 -11.91 2.05 11.52
N ARG A 160 -10.76 2.64 11.82
CA ARG A 160 -10.63 3.98 12.39
C ARG A 160 -9.61 4.73 11.61
N THR A 161 -9.99 5.90 11.08
CA THR A 161 -9.07 6.78 10.33
C THR A 161 -9.04 8.14 11.01
N SER A 162 -7.85 8.68 11.23
CA SER A 162 -7.64 10.00 11.81
C SER A 162 -6.64 10.79 10.94
N SER A 163 -7.02 12.01 10.54
CA SER A 163 -6.04 12.94 9.99
C SER A 163 -5.09 13.39 11.10
N LEU A 164 -3.79 13.36 10.85
CA LEU A 164 -2.77 13.89 11.75
C LEU A 164 -2.40 15.33 11.38
N GLY A 165 -3.10 15.91 10.41
CA GLY A 165 -2.83 17.21 9.83
C GLY A 165 -1.75 17.15 8.74
N ALA A 166 -1.82 18.11 7.82
CA ALA A 166 -0.79 18.31 6.81
C ALA A 166 0.32 19.21 7.35
N GLU A 167 1.55 18.95 6.93
CA GLU A 167 2.70 19.76 7.29
C GLU A 167 3.60 20.01 6.07
N PRO A 168 4.37 21.12 6.02
CA PRO A 168 5.38 21.34 4.99
C PRO A 168 6.37 20.18 4.93
N ALA A 169 6.73 19.74 3.71
CA ALA A 169 7.53 18.53 3.49
C ALA A 169 8.99 18.66 3.97
N GLY A 170 9.51 19.88 3.98
CA GLY A 170 10.90 20.15 4.40
C GLY A 170 11.10 21.57 4.93
N PRO A 171 12.32 21.93 5.32
CA PRO A 171 12.63 23.27 5.84
C PRO A 171 12.34 24.39 4.83
N ASP A 172 12.66 24.19 3.56
CA ASP A 172 12.42 25.18 2.49
C ASP A 172 10.92 25.33 2.22
N ASP A 173 10.17 24.21 2.21
CA ASP A 173 8.71 24.23 2.08
C ASP A 173 8.05 24.92 3.27
N ARG A 174 8.57 24.70 4.48
CA ARG A 174 8.12 25.41 5.70
C ARG A 174 8.32 26.91 5.58
N ALA A 175 9.50 27.36 5.15
CA ALA A 175 9.77 28.77 4.95
C ALA A 175 8.86 29.38 3.87
N ALA A 176 8.53 28.63 2.83
CA ALA A 176 7.60 29.07 1.79
C ALA A 176 6.16 29.12 2.30
N TRP A 177 5.70 28.14 3.06
CA TRP A 177 4.39 28.10 3.71
C TRP A 177 4.23 29.27 4.71
N GLU A 178 5.27 29.57 5.51
CA GLU A 178 5.28 30.72 6.43
C GLU A 178 5.17 32.05 5.66
N ARG A 179 5.90 32.21 4.54
CA ARG A 179 5.79 33.39 3.67
C ARG A 179 4.40 33.53 3.04
N ALA A 180 3.69 32.44 2.81
CA ALA A 180 2.31 32.41 2.34
C ALA A 180 1.29 32.75 3.47
N GLY A 181 1.72 33.05 4.68
CA GLY A 181 0.87 33.40 5.81
C GLY A 181 0.44 32.22 6.68
N SER A 182 1.11 31.09 6.57
CA SER A 182 0.84 29.87 7.36
C SER A 182 -0.63 29.43 7.30
N PRO A 183 -1.20 29.23 6.12
CA PRO A 183 -2.64 28.90 5.99
C PRO A 183 -2.95 27.59 6.73
N ALA A 184 -4.05 27.58 7.49
CA ALA A 184 -4.54 26.40 8.19
C ALA A 184 -5.19 25.37 7.24
N GLU A 185 -5.69 25.85 6.10
CA GLU A 185 -6.22 25.02 5.02
C GLU A 185 -5.39 25.25 3.76
N ILE A 186 -4.89 24.18 3.18
CA ILE A 186 -4.00 24.20 2.02
C ILE A 186 -4.71 23.53 0.85
N GLN A 187 -4.95 24.28 -0.19
CA GLN A 187 -5.42 23.72 -1.46
C GLN A 187 -4.24 23.04 -2.16
N VAL A 188 -4.40 21.81 -2.58
CA VAL A 188 -3.34 21.04 -3.23
C VAL A 188 -3.77 20.60 -4.61
N ARG A 189 -2.76 20.49 -5.50
CA ARG A 189 -2.94 19.93 -6.83
C ARG A 189 -3.14 18.43 -6.70
N SER A 190 -4.40 17.99 -6.80
CA SER A 190 -4.67 16.56 -6.92
C SER A 190 -4.32 16.12 -8.34
N PRO A 191 -3.49 15.07 -8.51
CA PRO A 191 -3.28 14.49 -9.82
C PRO A 191 -4.63 14.00 -10.34
N LYS A 192 -5.17 14.65 -11.37
CA LYS A 192 -6.45 14.25 -11.98
C LYS A 192 -6.30 12.86 -12.57
N ALA A 193 -6.86 11.87 -11.92
CA ALA A 193 -7.07 10.56 -12.50
C ALA A 193 -8.25 10.64 -13.47
N GLY A 194 -8.01 11.09 -14.72
CA GLY A 194 -9.03 11.21 -15.75
C GLY A 194 -9.89 12.47 -15.63
N ASP A 195 -10.87 12.58 -16.51
CA ASP A 195 -11.89 13.62 -16.52
C ASP A 195 -13.00 13.38 -15.46
N ASP A 196 -12.71 12.66 -14.37
CA ASP A 196 -13.66 12.44 -13.29
C ASP A 196 -13.69 13.68 -12.40
N PRO A 197 -14.79 14.49 -12.43
CA PRO A 197 -14.93 15.70 -11.63
C PRO A 197 -14.96 15.44 -10.11
N LYS A 198 -14.97 14.18 -9.69
CA LYS A 198 -14.93 13.80 -8.26
C LYS A 198 -13.56 13.94 -7.61
N PHE A 199 -12.52 14.09 -8.41
CA PHE A 199 -11.16 14.41 -7.94
C PHE A 199 -10.85 15.88 -8.24
N GLY A 200 -11.71 16.76 -7.74
CA GLY A 200 -11.47 18.21 -7.75
C GLY A 200 -10.34 18.63 -6.82
N ASP A 201 -10.11 19.91 -6.69
CA ASP A 201 -9.12 20.48 -5.79
C ASP A 201 -9.34 19.92 -4.37
N LEU A 202 -8.31 19.28 -3.84
CA LEU A 202 -8.32 18.74 -2.50
C LEU A 202 -7.82 19.81 -1.54
N THR A 203 -8.55 20.02 -0.45
CA THR A 203 -8.14 20.90 0.64
C THR A 203 -7.65 20.07 1.81
N LEU A 204 -6.43 20.33 2.26
CA LEU A 204 -5.82 19.68 3.43
C LEU A 204 -5.82 20.63 4.61
N SER A 205 -6.21 20.15 5.79
CA SER A 205 -6.08 20.89 7.04
C SER A 205 -4.71 20.62 7.67
N THR A 206 -4.07 21.67 8.21
CA THR A 206 -2.86 21.52 9.03
C THR A 206 -3.18 21.04 10.45
N GLU A 207 -4.42 21.15 10.88
CA GLU A 207 -4.87 20.65 12.17
C GLU A 207 -5.25 19.17 12.11
N PRO A 208 -4.94 18.39 13.15
CA PRO A 208 -5.42 17.03 13.25
C PRO A 208 -6.95 16.96 13.24
N GLY A 209 -7.49 15.98 12.53
CA GLY A 209 -8.93 15.74 12.47
C GLY A 209 -9.42 14.76 13.54
N ALA A 210 -10.70 14.81 13.82
CA ALA A 210 -11.35 13.80 14.67
C ALA A 210 -11.26 12.41 14.02
N ALA A 211 -11.16 11.38 14.84
CA ALA A 211 -11.21 10.00 14.36
C ALA A 211 -12.58 9.70 13.74
N GLN A 212 -12.54 9.03 12.61
CA GLN A 212 -13.73 8.55 11.90
C GLN A 212 -13.75 7.02 11.99
N ASP A 213 -14.76 6.49 12.64
CA ASP A 213 -14.99 5.07 12.77
C ASP A 213 -15.91 4.57 11.66
N GLY A 214 -15.61 3.38 11.15
CA GLY A 214 -16.44 2.71 10.16
C GLY A 214 -16.49 1.21 10.44
N HIS A 215 -17.55 0.56 10.02
CA HIS A 215 -17.62 -0.89 10.00
C HIS A 215 -18.44 -1.38 8.81
N ALA A 216 -18.09 -2.55 8.33
CA ALA A 216 -18.81 -3.21 7.25
C ALA A 216 -18.58 -4.72 7.33
N PRO A 217 -19.53 -5.53 6.87
CA PRO A 217 -19.31 -6.95 6.71
C PRO A 217 -18.22 -7.19 5.65
N LEU A 218 -17.43 -8.24 5.85
CA LEU A 218 -16.48 -8.69 4.81
C LEU A 218 -17.22 -9.03 3.52
N ALA A 219 -16.57 -8.85 2.38
CA ALA A 219 -17.12 -9.23 1.08
C ALA A 219 -17.52 -10.73 1.11
N ASP A 220 -18.75 -11.03 0.68
CA ASP A 220 -19.34 -12.38 0.74
C ASP A 220 -19.26 -13.05 2.14
N GLY A 221 -19.08 -12.25 3.20
CA GLY A 221 -19.08 -12.68 4.60
C GLY A 221 -17.74 -13.17 5.17
N ASP A 222 -16.74 -13.44 4.32
CA ASP A 222 -15.44 -13.98 4.77
C ASP A 222 -14.25 -13.58 3.90
N LYS A 223 -14.43 -12.63 2.96
CA LYS A 223 -13.39 -12.28 1.99
C LYS A 223 -12.81 -10.91 2.22
N VAL A 224 -11.51 -10.82 2.08
CA VAL A 224 -10.73 -9.58 2.03
C VAL A 224 -10.21 -9.35 0.62
N PHE A 225 -10.03 -8.08 0.24
CA PHE A 225 -9.47 -7.74 -1.06
C PHE A 225 -7.95 -7.91 -1.06
N TRP A 226 -7.46 -8.73 -2.00
CA TRP A 226 -6.04 -8.93 -2.27
C TRP A 226 -5.89 -9.53 -3.67
N LEU A 227 -4.74 -9.46 -4.29
CA LEU A 227 -4.50 -10.00 -5.65
C LEU A 227 -5.44 -9.44 -6.75
N GLY A 228 -5.95 -8.23 -6.60
CA GLY A 228 -6.97 -7.69 -7.51
C GLY A 228 -8.34 -8.35 -7.39
N ARG A 229 -8.56 -9.20 -6.39
CA ARG A 229 -9.80 -9.93 -6.12
C ARG A 229 -10.01 -10.15 -4.63
N ASN A 230 -11.22 -10.63 -4.28
CA ASN A 230 -11.52 -11.04 -2.92
C ASN A 230 -11.04 -12.48 -2.65
N VAL A 231 -10.33 -12.69 -1.55
CA VAL A 231 -9.84 -13.99 -1.08
C VAL A 231 -10.37 -14.29 0.32
N THR A 232 -10.59 -15.56 0.64
CA THR A 232 -11.09 -15.93 1.97
C THR A 232 -9.98 -15.93 3.02
N MET A 233 -10.36 -15.73 4.30
CA MET A 233 -9.43 -15.90 5.43
C MET A 233 -8.84 -17.32 5.45
N LYS A 234 -9.63 -18.33 5.06
CA LYS A 234 -9.18 -19.72 4.93
C LYS A 234 -8.08 -19.85 3.86
N ASP A 235 -8.26 -19.19 2.70
CA ASP A 235 -7.24 -19.22 1.63
C ASP A 235 -5.93 -18.57 2.11
N LEU A 236 -6.00 -17.41 2.79
CA LEU A 236 -4.84 -16.73 3.34
C LEU A 236 -4.06 -17.59 4.35
N ARG A 237 -4.77 -18.24 5.28
CA ARG A 237 -4.15 -19.14 6.26
C ARG A 237 -3.64 -20.45 5.65
N GLY A 238 -4.22 -20.87 4.52
CA GLY A 238 -3.87 -22.08 3.78
C GLY A 238 -2.83 -21.88 2.67
N LEU A 239 -2.24 -20.69 2.53
CA LEU A 239 -1.22 -20.43 1.51
C LEU A 239 -0.02 -21.37 1.64
N PRO A 240 0.66 -21.71 0.52
CA PRO A 240 1.83 -22.56 0.55
C PRO A 240 2.96 -21.97 1.38
N LYS A 241 3.60 -22.82 2.20
CA LYS A 241 4.76 -22.49 3.04
C LYS A 241 6.09 -22.70 2.31
N ASP A 242 6.05 -23.28 1.13
CA ASP A 242 7.15 -23.44 0.22
C ASP A 242 7.20 -22.29 -0.77
N PRO A 243 8.36 -21.63 -1.01
CA PRO A 243 8.46 -20.43 -1.83
C PRO A 243 8.06 -20.66 -3.28
N ASP A 244 8.45 -21.78 -3.90
CA ASP A 244 8.14 -22.06 -5.30
C ASP A 244 6.65 -22.35 -5.49
N ARG A 245 6.05 -23.09 -4.56
CA ARG A 245 4.62 -23.35 -4.54
C ARG A 245 3.82 -22.08 -4.27
N LEU A 246 4.32 -21.19 -3.40
CA LEU A 246 3.71 -19.87 -3.15
C LEU A 246 3.75 -19.01 -4.43
N LYS A 247 4.92 -18.91 -5.08
CA LYS A 247 5.09 -18.23 -6.36
C LYS A 247 4.11 -18.75 -7.41
N ALA A 248 4.05 -20.07 -7.59
CA ALA A 248 3.14 -20.70 -8.53
C ALA A 248 1.66 -20.47 -8.18
N TRP A 249 1.32 -20.42 -6.89
CA TRP A 249 -0.05 -20.14 -6.44
C TRP A 249 -0.44 -18.70 -6.74
N LEU A 250 0.44 -17.74 -6.46
CA LEU A 250 0.22 -16.31 -6.71
C LEU A 250 0.06 -16.04 -8.21
N LEU A 251 0.96 -16.56 -9.04
CA LEU A 251 0.97 -16.34 -10.49
C LEU A 251 -0.30 -16.84 -11.20
N ARG A 252 -1.11 -17.70 -10.59
CA ARG A 252 -2.44 -18.05 -11.14
C ARG A 252 -3.40 -16.86 -11.23
N SER A 253 -3.13 -15.80 -10.48
CA SER A 253 -3.92 -14.56 -10.47
C SER A 253 -3.28 -13.43 -11.28
N TYR A 254 -2.10 -13.64 -11.84
CA TYR A 254 -1.41 -12.66 -12.67
C TYR A 254 -2.02 -12.59 -14.06
N GLY A 255 -2.50 -11.41 -14.43
CA GLY A 255 -3.14 -11.15 -15.74
C GLY A 255 -2.29 -10.33 -16.71
N GLY A 256 -0.98 -10.10 -16.42
CA GLY A 256 -0.13 -9.23 -17.23
C GLY A 256 -0.24 -7.74 -16.90
N HIS A 257 -1.03 -7.39 -15.92
CA HIS A 257 -1.31 -6.02 -15.49
C HIS A 257 -1.34 -5.92 -13.96
N ASP A 258 -1.37 -4.71 -13.45
CA ASP A 258 -1.51 -4.35 -12.05
C ASP A 258 -2.82 -4.89 -11.43
N THR A 259 -2.83 -5.06 -10.11
CA THR A 259 -3.98 -5.61 -9.36
C THR A 259 -5.19 -4.67 -9.29
N GLU A 260 -4.99 -3.37 -9.51
CA GLU A 260 -6.02 -2.34 -9.34
C GLU A 260 -6.33 -1.56 -10.62
N SER A 261 -5.48 -1.67 -11.63
CA SER A 261 -5.63 -1.01 -12.92
C SER A 261 -5.28 -1.97 -14.06
N ASP A 262 -5.64 -1.59 -15.28
CA ASP A 262 -5.24 -2.31 -16.49
C ASP A 262 -3.82 -1.94 -16.98
N ALA A 263 -3.01 -1.24 -16.15
CA ALA A 263 -1.65 -0.87 -16.52
C ALA A 263 -0.77 -2.12 -16.65
N PRO A 264 -0.09 -2.32 -17.79
CA PRO A 264 0.82 -3.44 -17.97
C PRO A 264 1.88 -3.49 -16.87
N MET A 265 2.12 -4.67 -16.30
CA MET A 265 3.08 -4.89 -15.22
C MET A 265 3.82 -6.21 -15.47
N SER A 266 5.13 -6.24 -15.21
CA SER A 266 5.90 -7.48 -15.29
C SER A 266 5.50 -8.46 -14.18
N SER A 267 5.75 -9.75 -14.37
CA SER A 267 5.46 -10.78 -13.37
C SER A 267 6.20 -10.55 -12.05
N ASP A 268 7.45 -10.10 -12.11
CA ASP A 268 8.26 -9.83 -10.91
C ASP A 268 7.74 -8.63 -10.15
N ALA A 269 7.39 -7.54 -10.84
CA ALA A 269 6.79 -6.36 -10.24
C ALA A 269 5.44 -6.68 -9.60
N TRP A 270 4.62 -7.47 -10.28
CA TRP A 270 3.36 -7.94 -9.73
C TRP A 270 3.54 -8.84 -8.50
N LEU A 271 4.49 -9.81 -8.57
CA LEU A 271 4.82 -10.66 -7.43
C LEU A 271 5.34 -9.84 -6.25
N PHE A 272 6.18 -8.83 -6.50
CA PHE A 272 6.65 -7.91 -5.47
C PHE A 272 5.46 -7.19 -4.82
N ALA A 273 4.61 -6.54 -5.60
CA ALA A 273 3.48 -5.75 -5.10
C ALA A 273 2.52 -6.60 -4.24
N VAL A 274 2.12 -7.78 -4.72
CA VAL A 274 1.21 -8.65 -3.95
C VAL A 274 1.88 -9.25 -2.72
N THR A 275 3.21 -9.46 -2.76
CA THR A 275 3.97 -9.98 -1.63
C THR A 275 4.17 -8.93 -0.54
N VAL A 276 4.36 -7.67 -0.92
CA VAL A 276 4.36 -6.54 0.04
C VAL A 276 3.05 -6.54 0.82
N GLY A 277 1.88 -6.52 0.15
CA GLY A 277 0.59 -6.58 0.83
C GLY A 277 0.41 -7.84 1.69
N LEU A 278 0.94 -8.98 1.26
CA LEU A 278 0.90 -10.22 2.05
C LEU A 278 1.71 -10.10 3.35
N ILE A 279 2.86 -9.43 3.31
CA ILE A 279 3.75 -9.27 4.48
C ILE A 279 3.25 -8.18 5.43
N THR A 280 2.74 -7.06 4.89
CA THR A 280 2.32 -5.90 5.68
C THR A 280 0.92 -6.04 6.26
N ASP A 281 -0.04 -6.51 5.44
CA ASP A 281 -1.46 -6.33 5.73
C ASP A 281 -2.20 -7.64 6.01
N MET A 282 -1.74 -8.76 5.42
CA MET A 282 -2.55 -9.98 5.45
C MET A 282 -2.29 -10.86 6.67
N PRO A 283 -3.36 -11.47 7.24
CA PRO A 283 -3.28 -12.37 8.39
C PRO A 283 -2.76 -13.78 8.03
N VAL A 284 -1.60 -13.83 7.37
CA VAL A 284 -0.97 -15.08 6.98
C VAL A 284 -0.18 -15.71 8.13
N THR A 285 0.10 -17.01 8.01
CA THR A 285 0.92 -17.70 9.01
C THR A 285 2.39 -17.23 8.96
N PRO A 286 3.14 -17.29 10.06
CA PRO A 286 4.56 -16.97 10.08
C PRO A 286 5.37 -17.71 9.02
N GLN A 287 5.06 -18.98 8.77
CA GLN A 287 5.73 -19.80 7.76
C GLN A 287 5.46 -19.30 6.33
N VAL A 288 4.24 -18.82 6.05
CA VAL A 288 3.90 -18.23 4.76
C VAL A 288 4.64 -16.89 4.58
N ARG A 289 4.74 -16.08 5.63
CA ARG A 289 5.53 -14.83 5.59
C ARG A 289 7.00 -15.11 5.33
N GLY A 290 7.56 -16.16 5.97
CA GLY A 290 8.92 -16.62 5.69
C GLY A 290 9.11 -17.15 4.26
N ALA A 291 8.11 -17.85 3.70
CA ALA A 291 8.13 -18.27 2.29
C ALA A 291 8.08 -17.09 1.34
N ALA A 292 7.32 -16.03 1.67
CA ALA A 292 7.24 -14.80 0.90
C ALA A 292 8.61 -14.10 0.78
N PHE A 293 9.35 -13.96 1.87
CA PHE A 293 10.72 -13.42 1.84
C PHE A 293 11.69 -14.28 1.03
N ARG A 294 11.60 -15.63 1.13
CA ARG A 294 12.43 -16.53 0.28
C ARG A 294 12.09 -16.35 -1.19
N MET A 295 10.81 -16.27 -1.52
CA MET A 295 10.36 -16.03 -2.90
C MET A 295 10.89 -14.69 -3.43
N LEU A 296 10.85 -13.61 -2.63
CA LEU A 296 11.46 -12.34 -3.02
C LEU A 296 12.97 -12.49 -3.26
N ALA A 297 13.68 -13.25 -2.41
CA ALA A 297 15.12 -13.48 -2.56
C ALA A 297 15.53 -14.18 -3.87
N ASP A 298 14.57 -14.81 -4.57
CA ASP A 298 14.76 -15.52 -5.83
C ASP A 298 14.22 -14.74 -7.05
N LEU A 299 13.76 -13.49 -6.88
CA LEU A 299 13.42 -12.60 -7.99
C LEU A 299 14.68 -11.89 -8.50
N GLU A 300 14.87 -11.87 -9.82
CA GLU A 300 16.05 -11.26 -10.46
C GLU A 300 15.97 -9.72 -10.51
N SER A 301 14.76 -9.17 -10.52
CA SER A 301 14.52 -7.74 -10.72
C SER A 301 14.54 -6.91 -9.43
N ILE A 302 14.87 -7.51 -8.28
CA ILE A 302 14.89 -6.81 -7.00
C ILE A 302 16.29 -6.34 -6.60
N GLU A 303 16.31 -5.27 -5.82
CA GLU A 303 17.49 -4.75 -5.13
C GLU A 303 17.26 -4.80 -3.61
N VAL A 304 18.32 -5.03 -2.84
CA VAL A 304 18.28 -4.93 -1.38
C VAL A 304 19.18 -3.79 -0.93
N VAL A 305 18.60 -2.84 -0.21
CA VAL A 305 19.27 -1.66 0.34
C VAL A 305 19.31 -1.78 1.87
N ARG A 306 20.48 -1.60 2.48
CA ARG A 306 20.66 -1.67 3.92
C ARG A 306 20.57 -0.31 4.58
N ASP A 307 20.42 -0.34 5.90
CA ASP A 307 20.45 0.84 6.76
C ASP A 307 19.44 1.92 6.29
N VAL A 308 18.28 1.48 5.82
CA VAL A 308 17.17 2.37 5.42
C VAL A 308 16.42 2.78 6.68
N VAL A 309 16.16 4.07 6.81
CA VAL A 309 15.37 4.61 7.91
C VAL A 309 13.96 4.90 7.43
N ASP A 310 12.96 4.42 8.15
CA ASP A 310 11.56 4.73 7.87
C ASP A 310 11.14 6.12 8.42
N ALA A 311 9.92 6.52 8.15
CA ALA A 311 9.43 7.83 8.57
C ALA A 311 9.19 7.98 10.09
N GLU A 312 9.31 6.89 10.87
CA GLU A 312 9.31 6.90 12.34
C GLU A 312 10.73 6.84 12.93
N GLY A 313 11.77 6.93 12.10
CA GLY A 313 13.16 6.88 12.52
C GLY A 313 13.70 5.49 12.83
N ARG A 314 12.98 4.40 12.46
CA ARG A 314 13.42 3.02 12.68
C ARG A 314 14.30 2.58 11.52
N THR A 315 15.45 1.99 11.86
CA THR A 315 16.39 1.45 10.86
C THR A 315 16.03 0.01 10.51
N GLY A 316 16.09 -0.32 9.23
CA GLY A 316 15.91 -1.66 8.69
C GLY A 316 16.62 -1.84 7.37
N SER A 317 16.36 -2.95 6.69
CA SER A 317 16.71 -3.16 5.29
C SER A 317 15.49 -3.02 4.41
N ALA A 318 15.69 -2.59 3.16
CA ALA A 318 14.64 -2.52 2.17
C ALA A 318 14.88 -3.51 1.03
N VAL A 319 13.83 -4.21 0.61
CA VAL A 319 13.78 -4.85 -0.70
C VAL A 319 13.00 -3.94 -1.64
N ALA A 320 13.52 -3.73 -2.84
CA ALA A 320 13.04 -2.73 -3.78
C ALA A 320 12.92 -3.29 -5.20
N ILE A 321 11.99 -2.70 -5.95
CA ILE A 321 11.86 -2.90 -7.39
C ILE A 321 11.57 -1.57 -8.08
N GLU A 322 12.10 -1.39 -9.29
CA GLU A 322 11.77 -0.22 -10.10
C GLU A 322 10.64 -0.53 -11.06
N GLU A 323 9.69 0.39 -11.13
CA GLU A 323 8.53 0.30 -11.99
C GLU A 323 8.26 1.63 -12.69
N ARG A 324 7.58 1.54 -13.82
CA ARG A 324 7.07 2.73 -14.50
C ARG A 324 6.01 3.39 -13.62
N ALA A 325 6.19 4.69 -13.38
CA ALA A 325 5.17 5.47 -12.71
C ALA A 325 3.89 5.48 -13.55
N ARG A 326 2.76 5.27 -12.89
CA ARG A 326 1.46 5.34 -13.58
C ARG A 326 1.27 6.73 -14.15
N ALA A 327 1.07 6.81 -15.46
CA ALA A 327 0.77 8.03 -16.18
C ALA A 327 -0.24 7.73 -17.29
N LYS A 328 -1.06 8.70 -17.65
CA LYS A 328 -1.75 8.67 -18.93
C LYS A 328 -0.70 8.79 -20.05
N ALA A 329 -0.96 8.17 -21.20
CA ALA A 329 -0.05 8.18 -22.34
C ALA A 329 0.34 9.60 -22.83
N ASP A 330 -0.46 10.61 -22.50
CA ASP A 330 -0.30 12.02 -22.85
C ASP A 330 0.16 12.90 -21.65
N ALA A 331 0.57 12.29 -20.52
CA ALA A 331 0.98 13.04 -19.35
C ALA A 331 2.20 13.93 -19.65
N LYS A 332 2.10 15.19 -19.24
CA LYS A 332 3.23 16.13 -19.31
C LYS A 332 4.40 15.59 -18.48
N GLY A 333 5.62 15.65 -19.03
CA GLY A 333 6.83 15.20 -18.33
C GLY A 333 7.32 13.79 -18.69
N GLY A 334 6.64 13.11 -19.62
CA GLY A 334 7.07 11.78 -20.07
C GLY A 334 6.84 10.67 -19.03
N GLU A 335 7.51 9.53 -19.25
CA GLU A 335 7.38 8.36 -18.40
C GLU A 335 8.29 8.45 -17.17
N GLY A 336 7.69 8.49 -15.98
CA GLY A 336 8.41 8.44 -14.71
C GLY A 336 8.83 7.02 -14.33
N ILE A 337 9.76 6.91 -13.37
CA ILE A 337 10.13 5.65 -12.71
C ILE A 337 10.04 5.85 -11.21
N LEU A 338 9.37 4.93 -10.55
CA LEU A 338 9.32 4.81 -9.10
C LEU A 338 10.08 3.56 -8.65
N ARG A 339 10.80 3.68 -7.55
CA ARG A 339 11.36 2.56 -6.81
C ARG A 339 10.44 2.26 -5.63
N ASN A 340 9.70 1.16 -5.72
CA ASN A 340 8.83 0.69 -4.65
C ASN A 340 9.65 -0.15 -3.68
N ARG A 341 9.53 0.12 -2.37
CA ARG A 341 10.31 -0.54 -1.33
C ARG A 341 9.42 -1.15 -0.25
N LEU A 342 9.81 -2.29 0.27
CA LEU A 342 9.37 -2.83 1.55
C LEU A 342 10.54 -2.72 2.53
N ILE A 343 10.39 -1.93 3.58
CA ILE A 343 11.35 -1.79 4.66
C ILE A 343 10.97 -2.77 5.77
N PHE A 344 11.95 -3.54 6.26
CA PHE A 344 11.72 -4.61 7.23
C PHE A 344 12.88 -4.72 8.23
N ASP A 345 12.59 -5.26 9.40
CA ASP A 345 13.57 -5.67 10.39
C ASP A 345 14.21 -6.99 9.99
N GLU A 346 15.53 -7.03 9.85
CA GLU A 346 16.28 -8.21 9.36
C GLU A 346 16.16 -9.43 10.30
N ALA A 347 16.10 -9.18 11.61
CA ALA A 347 16.14 -10.26 12.60
C ALA A 347 14.79 -10.96 12.75
N THR A 348 13.70 -10.21 12.62
CA THR A 348 12.35 -10.70 12.87
C THR A 348 11.53 -10.89 11.60
N GLY A 349 11.93 -10.29 10.47
CA GLY A 349 11.14 -10.24 9.25
C GLY A 349 9.83 -9.46 9.40
N ARG A 350 9.73 -8.55 10.39
CA ARG A 350 8.58 -7.67 10.53
C ARG A 350 8.67 -6.53 9.54
N ALA A 351 7.57 -6.24 8.85
CA ALA A 351 7.46 -5.04 8.05
C ALA A 351 7.54 -3.80 8.96
N LEU A 352 8.32 -2.82 8.57
CA LEU A 352 8.40 -1.50 9.19
C LEU A 352 7.62 -0.48 8.37
N ALA A 353 7.85 -0.45 7.06
CA ALA A 353 7.17 0.46 6.14
C ALA A 353 7.16 -0.07 4.71
N ARG A 354 6.31 0.53 3.89
CA ARG A 354 6.40 0.49 2.43
C ARG A 354 6.41 1.92 1.91
N ASP A 355 7.16 2.17 0.85
CA ASP A 355 7.22 3.49 0.23
C ASP A 355 7.52 3.43 -1.28
N SER A 356 7.35 4.58 -1.94
CA SER A 356 7.69 4.76 -3.34
C SER A 356 8.60 5.97 -3.50
N VAL A 357 9.79 5.75 -4.03
CA VAL A 357 10.81 6.79 -4.25
C VAL A 357 10.85 7.17 -5.72
N VAL A 358 10.86 8.45 -6.03
CA VAL A 358 11.02 8.96 -7.38
C VAL A 358 12.44 8.69 -7.85
N VAL A 359 12.61 7.84 -8.87
CA VAL A 359 13.91 7.60 -9.53
C VAL A 359 14.06 8.54 -10.72
N ARG A 360 13.01 8.61 -11.54
CA ARG A 360 12.91 9.54 -12.66
C ARG A 360 11.56 10.25 -12.62
N PRO A 361 11.57 11.59 -12.52
CA PRO A 361 10.33 12.36 -12.60
C PRO A 361 9.58 12.11 -13.90
N GLY A 362 8.25 12.10 -13.81
CA GLY A 362 7.36 11.93 -14.95
C GLY A 362 5.94 11.62 -14.52
N GLY A 363 4.98 11.80 -15.39
CA GLY A 363 3.56 11.58 -15.06
C GLY A 363 3.10 12.43 -13.88
N LEU A 364 2.55 11.75 -12.86
CA LEU A 364 2.06 12.41 -11.63
C LEU A 364 3.21 12.95 -10.75
N GLN A 365 4.42 12.44 -10.93
CA GLN A 365 5.61 12.80 -10.16
C GLN A 365 6.55 13.74 -10.90
N ALA A 366 6.08 14.40 -11.98
CA ALA A 366 6.92 15.27 -12.80
C ALA A 366 7.48 16.48 -12.04
N GLY A 367 6.80 16.95 -10.98
CA GLY A 367 7.25 18.07 -10.13
C GLY A 367 8.22 17.69 -9.01
N PHE A 368 8.52 16.39 -8.81
CA PHE A 368 9.32 15.94 -7.68
C PHE A 368 10.74 15.53 -8.10
N ALA A 369 11.73 15.90 -7.33
CA ALA A 369 13.11 15.56 -7.60
C ALA A 369 13.39 14.05 -7.44
N PRO A 370 14.40 13.49 -8.18
CA PRO A 370 14.90 12.15 -7.89
C PRO A 370 15.32 12.00 -6.43
N GLY A 371 15.00 10.86 -5.82
CA GLY A 371 15.24 10.58 -4.40
C GLY A 371 14.08 11.00 -3.48
N THR A 372 13.10 11.76 -3.96
CA THR A 372 11.91 12.10 -3.18
C THR A 372 11.11 10.84 -2.86
N VAL A 373 10.85 10.61 -1.58
CA VAL A 373 9.85 9.62 -1.16
C VAL A 373 8.47 10.21 -1.47
N TRP A 374 7.81 9.73 -2.47
CA TRP A 374 6.52 10.26 -2.92
C TRP A 374 5.34 9.76 -2.08
N ASN A 375 5.36 8.55 -1.60
CA ASN A 375 4.44 8.05 -0.59
C ASN A 375 5.11 7.08 0.37
N SER A 376 4.57 7.00 1.56
CA SER A 376 4.97 5.96 2.51
C SER A 376 3.78 5.53 3.37
N GLU A 377 3.83 4.29 3.79
CA GLU A 377 2.96 3.76 4.83
C GLU A 377 3.82 3.04 5.85
N THR A 378 3.84 3.58 7.06
CA THR A 378 4.59 3.03 8.19
C THR A 378 3.70 2.07 8.97
N VAL A 379 4.12 0.83 9.12
CA VAL A 379 3.42 -0.18 9.93
C VAL A 379 3.82 0.00 11.38
N LEU A 380 2.90 0.44 12.22
CA LEU A 380 3.11 0.58 13.66
C LEU A 380 2.81 -0.73 14.37
N GLU A 381 1.72 -1.39 13.98
CA GLU A 381 1.28 -2.64 14.54
C GLU A 381 0.67 -3.55 13.49
N ALA A 382 0.91 -4.85 13.58
CA ALA A 382 0.24 -5.89 12.80
C ALA A 382 0.23 -7.18 13.62
N GLY A 383 -0.94 -7.64 14.03
CA GLY A 383 -1.07 -8.79 14.90
C GLY A 383 -2.51 -9.22 15.18
N TRP A 384 -2.65 -10.36 15.82
CA TRP A 384 -3.94 -10.86 16.28
C TRP A 384 -4.32 -10.26 17.64
N THR A 385 -5.57 -9.92 17.79
CA THR A 385 -6.17 -9.43 19.05
C THR A 385 -7.58 -9.98 19.23
N ASP A 386 -8.03 -10.05 20.46
CA ASP A 386 -9.44 -10.33 20.80
C ASP A 386 -10.22 -9.04 21.08
N GLU A 387 -9.51 -7.90 21.14
CA GLU A 387 -10.10 -6.59 21.37
C GLU A 387 -10.62 -6.01 20.04
N LYS A 388 -11.78 -5.40 20.07
CA LYS A 388 -12.33 -4.58 19.00
C LYS A 388 -12.36 -3.11 19.44
N PRO A 389 -12.46 -2.15 18.49
CA PRO A 389 -12.56 -0.74 18.87
C PRO A 389 -13.72 -0.52 19.84
N ALA A 390 -13.47 0.30 20.86
CA ALA A 390 -14.54 0.78 21.76
C ALA A 390 -15.54 1.58 20.90
N SER A 391 -16.80 1.17 20.93
CA SER A 391 -17.92 1.82 20.25
C SER A 391 -18.28 3.13 20.95
#